data_9d3726becd98a35c57d575e603cf6ebb
#
_entry.id   9d3726becd98a35c57d575e603cf6ebb
#
_cell.length_a   1.000
_cell.length_b   1.000
_cell.length_c   1.000
_cell.angle_alpha   90.00
_cell.angle_beta   90.00
_cell.angle_gamma   90.00
#
_symmetry.space_group_name_H-M   'P 1'
#
loop_
_entity.id
_entity.type
_entity.pdbx_description
1 polymer ?
#
loop_
_entity_poly.entity_id
_entity_poly.type
_entity_poly.pdbx_seq_one_letter_code
_entity_poly.pdbx_strand_id
1 'polypeptide(L)'
;MLRVVIALPLAGCFAPAPATGLPCADGEPRCPDGLVCVQQPSGVETCETGPGEEPPIGEDRDSDGVADLVDNCPDAPNREQADEDGDNTGDVCDVCPPFAGDSDTDLDGVGDACDPNPETPGDVLVSFNGFAAPVEGWAADANFMALAGEGLAMANDMESALVTLRSPAAPRVEVRTQARLLALTAIAPSLGAISIVEQYVPQTDQGVACQLSALANSDQQQLRIFNLDTKLVVDTAPHTFQVGAELDLRLRRTGETYACRATAPVLELAADVAFMPPAPRVGLRVRGASAIVHWVMVVSSP
;
A
#
# COMPACT_ATOMS: atom_id res chain seq x y z
N MET A 1 18.54 54.36 6.38
CA MET A 1 19.30 53.16 5.98
C MET A 1 18.36 52.20 5.28
N LEU A 2 18.41 52.21 3.97
CA LEU A 2 17.51 51.41 3.11
C LEU A 2 18.20 50.08 2.84
N ARG A 3 17.62 48.95 3.33
CA ARG A 3 18.12 47.58 3.02
C ARG A 3 17.48 47.15 1.72
N VAL A 4 18.29 47.04 0.69
CA VAL A 4 17.92 46.42 -0.58
C VAL A 4 18.00 44.92 -0.37
N VAL A 5 16.87 44.21 -0.47
CA VAL A 5 16.82 42.75 -0.53
C VAL A 5 16.91 42.36 -2.00
N ILE A 6 18.04 41.78 -2.39
CA ILE A 6 18.22 41.18 -3.72
C ILE A 6 17.61 39.79 -3.67
N ALA A 7 16.47 39.62 -4.33
CA ALA A 7 15.92 38.26 -4.60
C ALA A 7 16.68 37.69 -5.81
N LEU A 8 17.44 36.63 -5.59
CA LEU A 8 17.96 35.78 -6.67
C LEU A 8 16.80 34.92 -7.24
N PRO A 9 16.60 34.93 -8.56
CA PRO A 9 15.69 33.97 -9.18
C PRO A 9 16.33 32.56 -9.14
N LEU A 10 15.68 31.60 -8.49
CA LEU A 10 15.93 30.21 -8.67
C LEU A 10 15.45 29.83 -10.08
N ALA A 11 16.35 29.86 -11.04
CA ALA A 11 16.12 29.25 -12.34
C ALA A 11 16.19 27.72 -12.16
N GLY A 12 15.06 27.10 -11.90
CA GLY A 12 14.90 25.66 -12.05
C GLY A 12 15.14 25.31 -13.53
N CYS A 13 16.14 24.50 -13.81
CA CYS A 13 16.35 23.94 -15.13
C CYS A 13 15.24 22.91 -15.42
N PHE A 14 14.07 23.40 -15.78
CA PHE A 14 13.07 22.59 -16.46
C PHE A 14 13.38 22.68 -17.96
N ALA A 15 14.06 21.70 -18.53
CA ALA A 15 14.17 21.54 -19.97
C ALA A 15 12.86 20.85 -20.43
N PRO A 16 11.93 21.57 -21.10
CA PRO A 16 10.76 20.90 -21.66
C PRO A 16 11.24 19.89 -22.71
N ALA A 17 10.61 18.72 -22.74
CA ALA A 17 10.86 17.74 -23.79
C ALA A 17 10.71 18.41 -25.17
N PRO A 18 11.59 18.12 -26.14
CA PRO A 18 11.52 18.71 -27.47
C PRO A 18 10.17 18.37 -28.11
N ALA A 19 9.52 19.36 -28.73
CA ALA A 19 8.23 19.16 -29.37
C ALA A 19 8.41 18.37 -30.69
N THR A 20 7.74 17.24 -30.82
CA THR A 20 7.62 16.48 -32.08
C THR A 20 6.72 17.21 -33.09
N GLY A 21 6.84 16.88 -34.39
CA GLY A 21 6.04 17.47 -35.44
C GLY A 21 6.53 18.85 -35.94
N LEU A 22 7.66 19.36 -35.42
CA LEU A 22 8.29 20.56 -35.95
C LEU A 22 8.88 20.28 -37.34
N PRO A 23 8.81 21.24 -38.32
CA PRO A 23 9.48 21.06 -39.60
C PRO A 23 10.99 20.97 -39.41
N CYS A 24 11.64 20.10 -40.19
CA CYS A 24 13.10 19.99 -40.18
C CYS A 24 13.75 21.28 -40.66
N ALA A 25 14.84 21.69 -40.05
CA ALA A 25 15.61 22.85 -40.49
C ALA A 25 16.41 22.55 -41.77
N ASP A 26 16.75 23.58 -42.55
CA ASP A 26 17.58 23.44 -43.78
C ASP A 26 19.09 23.25 -43.50
N GLY A 27 19.50 23.35 -42.22
CA GLY A 27 20.91 23.23 -41.79
C GLY A 27 21.09 22.14 -40.72
N GLU A 28 22.35 21.72 -40.48
CA GLU A 28 22.64 20.77 -39.39
C GLU A 28 22.88 21.49 -38.05
N PRO A 29 22.33 20.99 -36.90
CA PRO A 29 21.41 19.83 -36.83
C PRO A 29 20.02 20.19 -37.36
N ARG A 30 19.41 19.28 -38.11
CA ARG A 30 18.09 19.48 -38.72
C ARG A 30 16.92 19.43 -37.74
N CYS A 31 17.15 18.86 -36.57
CA CYS A 31 16.17 18.76 -35.49
C CYS A 31 16.82 19.08 -34.15
N PRO A 32 16.05 19.48 -33.12
CA PRO A 32 16.55 19.56 -31.74
C PRO A 32 17.12 18.24 -31.24
N ASP A 33 18.00 18.30 -30.24
CA ASP A 33 18.62 17.12 -29.65
C ASP A 33 17.58 16.06 -29.25
N GLY A 34 17.82 14.80 -29.62
CA GLY A 34 16.93 13.69 -29.37
C GLY A 34 15.83 13.47 -30.40
N LEU A 35 15.77 14.28 -31.47
CA LEU A 35 14.82 14.10 -32.58
C LEU A 35 15.58 13.89 -33.90
N VAL A 36 14.99 13.11 -34.80
CA VAL A 36 15.47 12.88 -36.16
C VAL A 36 14.48 13.42 -37.20
N CYS A 37 14.98 13.84 -38.33
CA CYS A 37 14.16 14.30 -39.44
C CYS A 37 13.55 13.12 -40.19
N VAL A 38 12.21 13.01 -40.18
CA VAL A 38 11.47 11.93 -40.81
C VAL A 38 10.56 12.48 -41.92
N GLN A 39 10.65 11.87 -43.11
CA GLN A 39 9.76 12.25 -44.22
C GLN A 39 8.38 11.64 -44.02
N GLN A 40 7.37 12.47 -43.92
CA GLN A 40 5.96 12.07 -43.77
C GLN A 40 5.38 11.62 -45.13
N PRO A 41 4.33 10.78 -45.17
CA PRO A 41 3.64 10.42 -46.38
C PRO A 41 3.08 11.61 -47.20
N SER A 42 2.91 12.75 -46.55
CA SER A 42 2.52 14.04 -47.15
C SER A 42 3.64 14.69 -47.95
N GLY A 43 4.89 14.20 -47.88
CA GLY A 43 6.07 14.76 -48.46
C GLY A 43 6.72 15.90 -47.66
N VAL A 44 6.18 16.21 -46.49
CA VAL A 44 6.78 17.15 -45.54
C VAL A 44 7.74 16.40 -44.60
N GLU A 45 8.92 16.99 -44.30
CA GLU A 45 9.86 16.43 -43.33
C GLU A 45 9.61 17.06 -41.96
N THR A 46 9.41 16.23 -40.93
CA THR A 46 9.18 16.67 -39.54
C THR A 46 10.15 16.02 -38.58
N CYS A 47 10.47 16.72 -37.50
CA CYS A 47 11.27 16.21 -36.39
C CYS A 47 10.41 15.27 -35.53
N GLU A 48 10.74 14.00 -35.56
CA GLU A 48 10.06 12.96 -34.81
C GLU A 48 11.07 12.22 -33.94
N THR A 49 10.60 11.47 -32.95
CA THR A 49 11.43 10.44 -32.33
C THR A 49 11.75 9.41 -33.40
N GLY A 50 13.05 9.23 -33.70
CA GLY A 50 13.49 8.37 -34.81
C GLY A 50 12.96 6.94 -34.68
N PRO A 51 12.60 6.27 -35.81
CA PRO A 51 12.43 4.83 -35.76
C PRO A 51 13.80 4.18 -35.51
N GLY A 52 14.13 3.85 -34.28
CA GLY A 52 15.25 3.00 -33.96
C GLY A 52 16.45 3.56 -33.21
N GLU A 53 16.38 4.75 -32.63
CA GLU A 53 17.09 5.03 -31.40
C GLU A 53 16.05 5.33 -30.33
N GLU A 54 15.43 4.27 -29.84
CA GLU A 54 15.13 4.27 -28.42
C GLU A 54 16.41 4.71 -27.72
N PRO A 55 16.37 5.68 -26.74
CA PRO A 55 17.53 5.94 -25.91
C PRO A 55 18.09 4.56 -25.55
N PRO A 56 19.43 4.33 -25.61
CA PRO A 56 19.94 2.98 -25.39
C PRO A 56 19.17 2.43 -24.21
N ILE A 57 18.26 1.52 -24.51
CA ILE A 57 17.50 0.81 -23.49
C ILE A 57 18.63 0.13 -22.78
N GLY A 58 18.99 0.67 -21.59
CA GLY A 58 19.91 -0.01 -20.71
C GLY A 58 19.41 -1.44 -20.62
N GLU A 59 20.27 -2.40 -20.34
CA GLU A 59 19.80 -3.75 -20.08
C GLU A 59 18.51 -3.66 -19.27
N ASP A 60 17.49 -4.38 -19.68
CA ASP A 60 16.20 -4.54 -19.02
C ASP A 60 16.06 -6.04 -18.77
N ARG A 61 16.63 -6.49 -17.65
CA ARG A 61 16.83 -7.92 -17.35
C ARG A 61 15.54 -8.66 -17.11
N ASP A 62 14.57 -8.00 -16.48
CA ASP A 62 13.29 -8.60 -16.14
C ASP A 62 12.19 -8.33 -17.18
N SER A 63 12.48 -7.43 -18.15
CA SER A 63 11.63 -7.12 -19.30
C SER A 63 10.29 -6.46 -18.95
N ASP A 64 10.27 -5.62 -17.92
CA ASP A 64 9.07 -4.88 -17.51
C ASP A 64 8.90 -3.54 -18.27
N GLY A 65 9.93 -3.10 -19.00
CA GLY A 65 9.96 -1.88 -19.79
C GLY A 65 10.64 -0.70 -19.08
N VAL A 66 11.27 -0.93 -17.94
CA VAL A 66 12.14 0.00 -17.22
C VAL A 66 13.59 -0.48 -17.37
N ALA A 67 14.53 0.42 -17.71
CA ALA A 67 15.90 0.03 -17.87
C ALA A 67 16.60 -0.18 -16.53
N ASP A 68 17.46 -1.21 -16.38
CA ASP A 68 18.17 -1.56 -15.12
C ASP A 68 18.79 -0.37 -14.39
N LEU A 69 19.25 0.65 -15.13
CA LEU A 69 19.92 1.82 -14.56
C LEU A 69 18.99 2.74 -13.75
N VAL A 70 17.70 2.71 -14.05
CA VAL A 70 16.66 3.55 -13.44
C VAL A 70 15.54 2.73 -12.79
N ASP A 71 15.71 1.41 -12.85
CA ASP A 71 14.79 0.44 -12.27
C ASP A 71 15.11 0.24 -10.78
N ASN A 72 14.11 0.36 -9.93
CA ASN A 72 14.23 0.14 -8.49
C ASN A 72 14.14 -1.35 -8.10
N CYS A 73 13.83 -2.25 -9.08
CA CYS A 73 13.90 -3.72 -8.93
C CYS A 73 14.44 -4.41 -10.19
N PRO A 74 15.71 -4.23 -10.60
CA PRO A 74 16.23 -4.63 -11.92
C PRO A 74 16.14 -6.13 -12.27
N ASP A 75 15.80 -7.00 -11.33
CA ASP A 75 15.67 -8.44 -11.49
C ASP A 75 14.23 -8.96 -11.28
N ALA A 76 13.26 -8.06 -11.00
CA ALA A 76 11.87 -8.42 -10.67
C ALA A 76 10.85 -7.45 -11.29
N PRO A 77 10.06 -7.89 -12.29
CA PRO A 77 9.19 -7.01 -13.06
C PRO A 77 8.24 -6.17 -12.20
N ASN A 78 8.36 -4.85 -12.29
CA ASN A 78 7.56 -3.90 -11.51
C ASN A 78 7.36 -2.56 -12.24
N ARG A 79 6.83 -2.60 -13.44
CA ARG A 79 6.65 -1.45 -14.35
C ARG A 79 6.13 -0.17 -13.70
N GLU A 80 5.31 -0.29 -12.65
CA GLU A 80 4.76 0.82 -11.88
C GLU A 80 5.80 1.49 -10.99
N GLN A 81 6.95 0.84 -10.76
CA GLN A 81 8.07 1.34 -9.95
C GLN A 81 7.63 1.82 -8.56
N ALA A 82 6.68 1.08 -7.97
CA ALA A 82 6.18 1.37 -6.63
C ALA A 82 7.31 1.22 -5.59
N ASP A 83 7.39 2.17 -4.66
CA ASP A 83 8.38 2.30 -3.60
C ASP A 83 7.69 3.07 -2.46
N GLU A 84 7.03 2.32 -1.55
CA GLU A 84 6.13 2.88 -0.54
C GLU A 84 6.88 3.71 0.50
N ASP A 85 8.09 3.33 0.86
CA ASP A 85 8.89 4.02 1.89
C ASP A 85 9.93 5.00 1.34
N GLY A 86 10.18 4.97 0.02
CA GLY A 86 11.03 5.93 -0.68
C GLY A 86 12.53 5.70 -0.49
N ASP A 87 12.96 4.46 -0.21
CA ASP A 87 14.37 4.14 -0.01
C ASP A 87 15.14 3.76 -1.29
N ASN A 88 14.44 3.72 -2.43
CA ASN A 88 14.86 3.36 -3.79
C ASN A 88 14.98 1.85 -4.05
N THR A 89 14.50 1.00 -3.16
CA THR A 89 14.23 -0.40 -3.41
C THR A 89 12.73 -0.54 -3.70
N GLY A 90 12.36 -1.09 -4.85
CA GLY A 90 10.94 -1.20 -5.19
C GLY A 90 10.21 -2.25 -4.36
N ASP A 91 8.93 -2.03 -4.07
CA ASP A 91 8.09 -2.89 -3.22
C ASP A 91 8.17 -4.38 -3.55
N VAL A 92 8.43 -4.73 -4.82
CA VAL A 92 8.44 -6.12 -5.30
C VAL A 92 9.71 -6.85 -4.88
N CYS A 93 10.84 -6.16 -4.76
CA CYS A 93 12.14 -6.71 -4.41
C CYS A 93 12.62 -6.30 -3.01
N ASP A 94 11.85 -5.46 -2.32
CA ASP A 94 12.16 -5.02 -0.97
C ASP A 94 11.80 -6.09 0.07
N VAL A 95 12.72 -6.34 0.99
CA VAL A 95 12.51 -7.26 2.12
C VAL A 95 11.52 -6.71 3.16
N CYS A 96 11.30 -5.39 3.17
CA CYS A 96 10.37 -4.73 4.08
C CYS A 96 9.73 -3.46 3.47
N PRO A 97 8.85 -3.57 2.47
CA PRO A 97 8.37 -2.47 1.64
C PRO A 97 7.77 -1.24 2.34
N PRO A 98 7.18 -1.31 3.54
CA PRO A 98 6.63 -0.11 4.20
C PRO A 98 7.61 0.59 5.15
N PHE A 99 8.87 0.13 5.28
CA PHE A 99 9.83 0.69 6.25
C PHE A 99 11.25 0.67 5.71
N ALA A 100 11.79 1.83 5.38
CA ALA A 100 13.12 1.99 4.81
C ALA A 100 14.22 1.23 5.59
N GLY A 101 14.99 0.44 4.86
CA GLY A 101 16.15 -0.28 5.32
C GLY A 101 16.10 -1.79 5.09
N ASP A 102 17.17 -2.29 4.48
CA ASP A 102 17.33 -3.67 4.02
C ASP A 102 17.96 -4.61 5.07
N SER A 103 17.86 -4.29 6.38
CA SER A 103 18.36 -5.18 7.42
C SER A 103 17.49 -6.43 7.50
N ASP A 104 18.10 -7.58 7.26
CA ASP A 104 17.52 -8.92 7.41
C ASP A 104 18.54 -9.75 8.20
N THR A 105 18.37 -9.84 9.52
CA THR A 105 19.38 -10.38 10.44
C THR A 105 19.52 -11.89 10.31
N ASP A 106 18.43 -12.61 10.06
CA ASP A 106 18.43 -14.07 9.95
C ASP A 106 18.41 -14.59 8.52
N LEU A 107 18.31 -13.70 7.53
CA LEU A 107 18.42 -13.95 6.08
C LEU A 107 17.30 -14.85 5.54
N ASP A 108 16.07 -14.65 6.00
CA ASP A 108 14.91 -15.38 5.49
C ASP A 108 14.11 -14.63 4.40
N GLY A 109 14.50 -13.38 4.12
CA GLY A 109 13.91 -12.55 3.08
C GLY A 109 12.78 -11.66 3.60
N VAL A 110 12.60 -11.55 4.92
CA VAL A 110 11.73 -10.58 5.58
C VAL A 110 12.60 -9.65 6.41
N GLY A 111 12.63 -8.37 6.10
CA GLY A 111 13.48 -7.41 6.81
C GLY A 111 13.06 -7.23 8.26
N ASP A 112 14.04 -6.96 9.14
CA ASP A 112 13.90 -6.89 10.60
C ASP A 112 12.70 -6.03 11.07
N ALA A 113 12.38 -4.96 10.36
CA ALA A 113 11.27 -4.07 10.71
C ALA A 113 9.89 -4.67 10.42
N CYS A 114 9.82 -5.56 9.44
CA CYS A 114 8.62 -6.29 9.01
C CYS A 114 8.49 -7.64 9.69
N ASP A 115 9.61 -8.20 10.13
CA ASP A 115 9.72 -9.55 10.63
C ASP A 115 9.11 -9.73 12.03
N PRO A 116 8.22 -10.69 12.23
CA PRO A 116 7.75 -11.09 13.55
C PRO A 116 8.83 -11.74 14.45
N ASN A 117 9.87 -12.34 13.86
CA ASN A 117 10.93 -13.08 14.58
C ASN A 117 12.33 -12.80 14.00
N PRO A 118 12.85 -11.57 14.02
CA PRO A 118 14.02 -11.12 13.25
C PRO A 118 15.38 -11.80 13.57
N GLU A 119 15.39 -12.76 14.49
CA GLU A 119 16.58 -13.57 14.84
C GLU A 119 16.37 -15.06 14.53
N THR A 120 15.22 -15.43 13.91
CA THR A 120 14.86 -16.86 13.72
C THR A 120 14.26 -17.05 12.33
N PRO A 121 15.02 -17.60 11.37
CA PRO A 121 14.61 -17.69 9.97
C PRO A 121 13.38 -18.58 9.77
N GLY A 122 12.61 -18.24 8.73
CA GLY A 122 11.45 -19.00 8.27
C GLY A 122 10.19 -18.18 8.11
N ASP A 123 10.22 -16.89 8.42
CA ASP A 123 9.15 -15.97 8.11
C ASP A 123 9.06 -15.75 6.58
N VAL A 124 7.89 -15.46 6.09
CA VAL A 124 7.63 -15.25 4.66
C VAL A 124 6.73 -14.05 4.49
N LEU A 125 7.16 -13.05 3.72
CA LEU A 125 6.31 -11.99 3.23
C LEU A 125 5.36 -12.56 2.17
N VAL A 126 4.12 -12.83 2.57
CA VAL A 126 3.10 -13.47 1.73
C VAL A 126 2.52 -12.48 0.72
N SER A 127 2.34 -11.24 1.14
CA SER A 127 1.81 -10.16 0.30
C SER A 127 2.11 -8.81 0.94
N PHE A 128 2.52 -7.88 0.11
CA PHE A 128 2.48 -6.44 0.38
C PHE A 128 1.63 -5.77 -0.70
N ASN A 129 0.92 -4.70 -0.38
CA ASN A 129 0.21 -3.88 -1.34
C ASN A 129 0.10 -2.44 -0.82
N GLY A 130 0.81 -1.49 -1.48
CA GLY A 130 0.73 -0.05 -1.27
C GLY A 130 -0.38 0.63 -2.07
N PHE A 131 -1.19 -0.15 -2.83
CA PHE A 131 -2.32 0.32 -3.63
C PHE A 131 -1.97 1.35 -4.72
N ALA A 132 -0.70 1.42 -5.12
CA ALA A 132 -0.26 2.23 -6.26
C ALA A 132 -0.78 1.70 -7.60
N ALA A 133 -1.12 0.40 -7.67
CA ALA A 133 -1.65 -0.30 -8.84
C ALA A 133 -2.96 -1.04 -8.50
N PRO A 134 -3.67 -1.59 -9.51
CA PRO A 134 -4.83 -2.45 -9.28
C PRO A 134 -4.51 -3.58 -8.29
N VAL A 135 -5.45 -3.87 -7.40
CA VAL A 135 -5.31 -4.81 -6.27
C VAL A 135 -5.28 -6.26 -6.77
N GLU A 136 -4.15 -6.70 -7.30
CA GLU A 136 -3.99 -8.08 -7.77
C GLU A 136 -4.04 -9.09 -6.61
N GLY A 137 -4.70 -10.22 -6.83
CA GLY A 137 -4.87 -11.29 -5.82
C GLY A 137 -5.86 -10.96 -4.70
N TRP A 138 -6.24 -9.70 -4.54
CA TRP A 138 -7.22 -9.27 -3.56
C TRP A 138 -8.63 -9.23 -4.16
N ALA A 139 -9.61 -9.70 -3.41
CA ALA A 139 -11.02 -9.56 -3.76
C ALA A 139 -11.60 -8.35 -3.05
N ALA A 140 -12.11 -7.39 -3.82
CA ALA A 140 -12.75 -6.18 -3.30
C ALA A 140 -14.25 -6.22 -3.56
N ASP A 141 -15.05 -5.62 -2.69
CA ASP A 141 -16.45 -5.34 -2.98
C ASP A 141 -16.62 -4.00 -3.74
N ALA A 142 -17.85 -3.69 -4.17
CA ALA A 142 -18.12 -2.55 -5.05
C ALA A 142 -17.90 -1.16 -4.42
N ASN A 143 -17.49 -1.10 -3.15
CA ASN A 143 -17.32 0.15 -2.39
C ASN A 143 -15.86 0.62 -2.32
N PHE A 144 -14.98 0.08 -3.16
CA PHE A 144 -13.56 0.44 -3.17
C PHE A 144 -13.21 1.30 -4.37
N MET A 145 -12.32 2.22 -4.15
CA MET A 145 -11.67 3.00 -5.19
C MET A 145 -10.17 3.10 -4.87
N ALA A 146 -9.33 2.58 -5.77
CA ALA A 146 -7.89 2.82 -5.69
C ALA A 146 -7.63 4.29 -6.07
N LEU A 147 -6.87 5.00 -5.24
CA LEU A 147 -6.42 6.36 -5.50
C LEU A 147 -4.92 6.30 -5.77
N ALA A 148 -4.51 6.59 -6.99
CA ALA A 148 -3.10 6.64 -7.34
C ALA A 148 -2.35 7.65 -6.45
N GLY A 149 -1.33 7.19 -5.73
CA GLY A 149 -0.46 8.00 -4.87
C GLY A 149 -1.00 8.35 -3.48
N GLU A 150 -2.21 7.91 -3.10
CA GLU A 150 -2.77 8.15 -1.76
C GLU A 150 -3.23 6.86 -1.05
N GLY A 151 -3.22 5.71 -1.72
CA GLY A 151 -3.68 4.45 -1.17
C GLY A 151 -5.11 4.07 -1.58
N LEU A 152 -5.70 3.09 -0.89
CA LEU A 152 -7.03 2.56 -1.14
C LEU A 152 -8.09 3.33 -0.34
N ALA A 153 -8.96 4.06 -1.00
CA ALA A 153 -10.12 4.67 -0.36
C ALA A 153 -11.21 3.62 -0.08
N MET A 154 -11.60 3.52 1.17
CA MET A 154 -12.65 2.64 1.66
C MET A 154 -13.73 3.48 2.33
N ALA A 155 -14.99 3.33 1.93
CA ALA A 155 -16.10 4.04 2.55
C ALA A 155 -17.36 3.18 2.58
N ASN A 156 -18.04 3.17 3.71
CA ASN A 156 -19.36 2.57 3.82
C ASN A 156 -20.16 3.10 5.01
N ASP A 157 -21.41 3.50 4.78
CA ASP A 157 -22.26 4.10 5.80
C ASP A 157 -22.99 3.05 6.65
N MET A 158 -23.31 1.89 6.11
CA MET A 158 -24.19 0.91 6.79
C MET A 158 -23.71 -0.54 6.70
N GLU A 159 -23.08 -0.92 5.60
CA GLU A 159 -22.54 -2.27 5.36
C GLU A 159 -21.02 -2.26 5.52
N SER A 160 -20.34 -3.32 5.17
CA SER A 160 -18.89 -3.38 5.26
C SER A 160 -18.27 -3.22 3.88
N ALA A 161 -17.39 -2.25 3.71
CA ALA A 161 -16.43 -2.27 2.63
C ALA A 161 -15.30 -3.23 3.01
N LEU A 162 -14.92 -4.11 2.11
CA LEU A 162 -14.02 -5.22 2.40
C LEU A 162 -13.08 -5.47 1.23
N VAL A 163 -11.79 -5.66 1.54
CA VAL A 163 -10.80 -6.21 0.61
C VAL A 163 -10.13 -7.41 1.27
N THR A 164 -10.00 -8.51 0.57
CA THR A 164 -9.50 -9.75 1.17
C THR A 164 -8.57 -10.51 0.23
N LEU A 165 -7.56 -11.16 0.84
CA LEU A 165 -6.65 -12.13 0.26
C LEU A 165 -6.90 -13.51 0.89
N ARG A 166 -6.55 -14.59 0.21
CA ARG A 166 -6.57 -15.93 0.82
C ARG A 166 -5.54 -16.00 1.97
N SER A 167 -5.98 -16.41 3.16
CA SER A 167 -5.08 -16.55 4.30
C SER A 167 -4.05 -17.65 4.05
N PRO A 168 -2.77 -17.44 4.38
CA PRO A 168 -1.77 -18.49 4.30
C PRO A 168 -2.09 -19.63 5.28
N ALA A 169 -1.78 -20.86 4.86
CA ALA A 169 -1.92 -22.04 5.69
C ALA A 169 -0.71 -22.21 6.63
N ALA A 170 -0.54 -21.27 7.55
CA ALA A 170 0.57 -21.23 8.49
C ALA A 170 0.04 -21.20 9.93
N PRO A 171 0.81 -21.74 10.92
CA PRO A 171 0.43 -21.70 12.34
C PRO A 171 0.41 -20.28 12.90
N ARG A 172 1.22 -19.40 12.35
CA ARG A 172 1.26 -17.96 12.69
C ARG A 172 1.02 -17.13 11.44
N VAL A 173 0.18 -16.13 11.58
CA VAL A 173 -0.08 -15.15 10.52
C VAL A 173 -0.13 -13.77 11.17
N GLU A 174 0.58 -12.83 10.60
CA GLU A 174 0.54 -11.44 10.99
C GLU A 174 0.07 -10.57 9.83
N VAL A 175 -0.87 -9.71 10.12
CA VAL A 175 -1.36 -8.69 9.18
C VAL A 175 -1.12 -7.33 9.77
N ARG A 176 -0.47 -6.45 9.04
CA ARG A 176 -0.25 -5.04 9.41
C ARG A 176 -0.86 -4.13 8.36
N THR A 177 -1.30 -2.97 8.78
CA THR A 177 -1.77 -1.92 7.87
C THR A 177 -1.56 -0.55 8.47
N GLN A 178 -1.30 0.42 7.61
CA GLN A 178 -1.38 1.84 7.94
C GLN A 178 -2.56 2.45 7.19
N ALA A 179 -3.33 3.25 7.91
CA ALA A 179 -4.51 3.88 7.36
C ALA A 179 -4.80 5.21 8.02
N ARG A 180 -5.49 6.10 7.30
CA ARG A 180 -6.02 7.34 7.81
C ARG A 180 -7.55 7.30 7.83
N LEU A 181 -8.14 7.36 9.01
CA LEU A 181 -9.59 7.43 9.17
C LEU A 181 -10.08 8.84 8.83
N LEU A 182 -10.91 8.99 7.79
CA LEU A 182 -11.40 10.29 7.31
C LEU A 182 -12.67 10.75 8.01
N ALA A 183 -13.59 9.84 8.30
CA ALA A 183 -14.86 10.14 8.94
C ALA A 183 -15.44 8.92 9.65
N LEU A 184 -16.28 9.20 10.63
CA LEU A 184 -17.17 8.24 11.27
C LEU A 184 -18.61 8.63 10.89
N THR A 185 -19.30 7.73 10.19
CA THR A 185 -20.68 7.97 9.70
C THR A 185 -21.70 7.16 10.47
N ALA A 186 -21.27 6.19 11.28
CA ALA A 186 -22.15 5.33 12.05
C ALA A 186 -22.97 6.11 13.08
N ILE A 187 -24.28 5.87 13.08
CA ILE A 187 -25.24 6.44 14.03
C ILE A 187 -25.47 5.44 15.18
N ALA A 188 -25.53 5.93 16.41
CA ALA A 188 -25.82 5.10 17.57
C ALA A 188 -27.09 4.24 17.37
N PRO A 189 -27.10 2.95 17.80
CA PRO A 189 -26.11 2.29 18.65
C PRO A 189 -24.92 1.65 17.90
N SER A 190 -24.82 1.81 16.58
CA SER A 190 -23.76 1.21 15.76
C SER A 190 -22.44 1.98 15.90
N LEU A 191 -21.32 1.27 15.94
CA LEU A 191 -19.97 1.85 15.91
C LEU A 191 -19.47 1.94 14.48
N GLY A 192 -18.84 3.05 14.13
CA GLY A 192 -17.95 3.13 12.97
C GLY A 192 -16.62 2.47 13.30
N ALA A 193 -16.01 1.79 12.33
CA ALA A 193 -14.79 1.05 12.56
C ALA A 193 -13.95 0.85 11.30
N ILE A 194 -12.62 0.80 11.53
CA ILE A 194 -11.66 0.18 10.63
C ILE A 194 -11.10 -1.08 11.30
N SER A 195 -10.89 -2.14 10.54
CA SER A 195 -10.48 -3.44 11.08
C SER A 195 -9.55 -4.17 10.13
N ILE A 196 -8.59 -4.89 10.70
CA ILE A 196 -8.00 -6.07 10.07
C ILE A 196 -8.90 -7.26 10.41
N VAL A 197 -9.18 -8.10 9.42
CA VAL A 197 -9.90 -9.36 9.61
C VAL A 197 -9.01 -10.56 9.26
N GLU A 198 -9.11 -11.62 10.03
CA GLU A 198 -8.38 -12.88 9.83
C GLU A 198 -9.32 -14.06 10.04
N GLN A 199 -9.00 -15.22 9.45
CA GLN A 199 -9.89 -16.37 9.37
C GLN A 199 -11.29 -16.02 8.81
N TYR A 200 -11.32 -15.04 7.89
CA TYR A 200 -12.55 -14.46 7.41
C TYR A 200 -13.20 -15.30 6.31
N VAL A 201 -14.51 -15.45 6.41
CA VAL A 201 -15.36 -16.12 5.41
C VAL A 201 -16.38 -15.14 4.88
N PRO A 202 -16.18 -14.57 3.67
CA PRO A 202 -17.03 -13.50 3.12
C PRO A 202 -18.53 -13.88 3.04
N GLN A 203 -18.84 -15.13 2.69
CA GLN A 203 -20.21 -15.60 2.45
C GLN A 203 -21.06 -15.60 3.71
N THR A 204 -20.45 -15.73 4.88
CA THR A 204 -21.15 -15.85 6.17
C THR A 204 -20.82 -14.70 7.12
N ASP A 205 -19.93 -13.78 6.74
CA ASP A 205 -19.41 -12.69 7.59
C ASP A 205 -18.89 -13.21 8.93
N GLN A 206 -18.11 -14.29 8.89
CA GLN A 206 -17.48 -14.93 10.05
C GLN A 206 -15.98 -14.65 10.05
N GLY A 207 -15.35 -14.66 11.21
CA GLY A 207 -13.91 -14.42 11.37
C GLY A 207 -13.57 -13.71 12.67
N VAL A 208 -12.32 -13.30 12.79
CA VAL A 208 -11.82 -12.49 13.91
C VAL A 208 -11.34 -11.15 13.40
N ALA A 209 -11.71 -10.08 14.08
CA ALA A 209 -11.33 -8.73 13.72
C ALA A 209 -10.53 -8.05 14.84
N CYS A 210 -9.37 -7.47 14.48
CA CYS A 210 -8.70 -6.43 15.23
C CYS A 210 -9.28 -5.09 14.78
N GLN A 211 -9.94 -4.37 15.67
CA GLN A 211 -10.84 -3.29 15.30
C GLN A 211 -10.60 -2.03 16.12
N LEU A 212 -10.29 -0.92 15.45
CA LEU A 212 -10.48 0.43 16.01
C LEU A 212 -11.90 0.89 15.73
N SER A 213 -12.63 1.26 16.78
CA SER A 213 -14.04 1.62 16.67
C SER A 213 -14.43 2.81 17.53
N ALA A 214 -15.39 3.59 17.06
CA ALA A 214 -15.96 4.71 17.77
C ALA A 214 -17.42 4.96 17.38
N LEU A 215 -18.16 5.63 18.25
CA LEU A 215 -19.42 6.29 17.88
C LEU A 215 -19.10 7.65 17.25
N ALA A 216 -19.82 8.02 16.21
CA ALA A 216 -19.76 9.36 15.67
C ALA A 216 -20.11 10.40 16.76
N ASN A 217 -19.30 11.46 16.86
CA ASN A 217 -19.45 12.53 17.86
C ASN A 217 -19.42 12.06 19.33
N SER A 218 -18.67 11.02 19.64
CA SER A 218 -18.51 10.45 20.97
C SER A 218 -17.05 10.26 21.32
N ASP A 219 -16.71 10.44 22.61
CA ASP A 219 -15.39 10.10 23.17
C ASP A 219 -15.22 8.59 23.39
N GLN A 220 -16.22 7.77 23.05
CA GLN A 220 -16.17 6.32 23.20
C GLN A 220 -15.38 5.69 22.04
N GLN A 221 -14.08 5.72 22.16
CA GLN A 221 -13.14 5.11 21.24
C GLN A 221 -12.46 3.91 21.90
N GLN A 222 -12.27 2.82 21.15
CA GLN A 222 -11.74 1.59 21.71
C GLN A 222 -11.02 0.74 20.66
N LEU A 223 -9.98 0.03 21.11
CA LEU A 223 -9.42 -1.12 20.42
C LEU A 223 -10.17 -2.36 20.88
N ARG A 224 -10.46 -3.31 19.98
CA ARG A 224 -11.23 -4.51 20.28
C ARG A 224 -10.72 -5.72 19.49
N ILE A 225 -10.79 -6.89 20.11
CA ILE A 225 -10.85 -8.17 19.40
C ILE A 225 -12.35 -8.54 19.32
N PHE A 226 -12.84 -8.69 18.09
CA PHE A 226 -14.25 -8.94 17.83
C PHE A 226 -14.41 -10.25 17.06
N ASN A 227 -15.21 -11.16 17.61
CA ASN A 227 -15.58 -12.39 16.93
C ASN A 227 -16.81 -12.11 16.04
N LEU A 228 -16.57 -12.15 14.72
CA LEU A 228 -17.59 -11.87 13.72
C LEU A 228 -18.65 -12.97 13.64
N ASP A 229 -18.33 -14.22 14.01
CA ASP A 229 -19.27 -15.34 14.02
C ASP A 229 -20.32 -15.16 15.12
N THR A 230 -19.87 -14.98 16.36
CA THR A 230 -20.76 -14.83 17.52
C THR A 230 -21.30 -13.43 17.69
N LYS A 231 -20.76 -12.43 16.95
CA LYS A 231 -21.04 -10.99 17.09
C LYS A 231 -20.72 -10.47 18.48
N LEU A 232 -19.72 -11.06 19.14
CA LEU A 232 -19.30 -10.67 20.48
C LEU A 232 -17.94 -9.97 20.49
N VAL A 233 -17.79 -9.01 21.38
CA VAL A 233 -16.48 -8.46 21.77
C VAL A 233 -15.82 -9.50 22.69
N VAL A 234 -14.64 -9.98 22.27
CA VAL A 234 -13.86 -10.98 23.05
C VAL A 234 -12.98 -10.25 24.05
N ASP A 235 -12.31 -9.17 23.61
CA ASP A 235 -11.52 -8.30 24.46
C ASP A 235 -11.61 -6.85 23.98
N THR A 236 -11.47 -5.88 24.89
CA THR A 236 -11.57 -4.46 24.55
C THR A 236 -10.89 -3.57 25.59
N ALA A 237 -10.29 -2.49 25.12
CA ALA A 237 -9.80 -1.41 25.97
C ALA A 237 -10.04 -0.04 25.33
N PRO A 238 -10.21 1.01 26.15
CA PRO A 238 -10.26 2.38 25.66
C PRO A 238 -9.00 2.71 24.85
N HIS A 239 -9.19 3.30 23.68
CA HIS A 239 -8.09 3.73 22.82
C HIS A 239 -8.48 5.03 22.13
N THR A 240 -7.76 6.10 22.38
CA THR A 240 -8.04 7.40 21.80
C THR A 240 -7.30 7.55 20.49
N PHE A 241 -8.02 7.83 19.42
CA PHE A 241 -7.46 8.19 18.12
C PHE A 241 -8.15 9.42 17.55
N GLN A 242 -7.51 10.11 16.62
CA GLN A 242 -8.08 11.29 15.98
C GLN A 242 -8.47 10.98 14.53
N VAL A 243 -9.65 11.42 14.13
CA VAL A 243 -10.04 11.43 12.71
C VAL A 243 -9.07 12.34 11.95
N GLY A 244 -8.52 11.84 10.85
CA GLY A 244 -7.50 12.51 10.05
C GLY A 244 -6.05 12.18 10.44
N ALA A 245 -5.81 11.48 11.56
CA ALA A 245 -4.48 11.00 11.93
C ALA A 245 -4.19 9.63 11.30
N GLU A 246 -2.90 9.35 11.14
CA GLU A 246 -2.43 8.02 10.73
C GLU A 246 -2.63 7.02 11.86
N LEU A 247 -3.07 5.82 11.49
CA LEU A 247 -3.37 4.71 12.38
C LEU A 247 -2.64 3.48 11.89
N ASP A 248 -1.87 2.84 12.77
CA ASP A 248 -1.28 1.53 12.48
C ASP A 248 -2.05 0.48 13.25
N LEU A 249 -2.46 -0.54 12.54
CA LEU A 249 -3.10 -1.72 13.10
C LEU A 249 -2.29 -2.97 12.79
N ARG A 250 -2.23 -3.87 13.76
CA ARG A 250 -1.59 -5.17 13.63
C ARG A 250 -2.47 -6.23 14.25
N LEU A 251 -2.73 -7.30 13.51
CA LEU A 251 -3.37 -8.51 14.00
C LEU A 251 -2.42 -9.68 13.80
N ARG A 252 -2.05 -10.35 14.90
CA ARG A 252 -1.27 -11.57 14.89
C ARG A 252 -2.13 -12.74 15.38
N ARG A 253 -2.12 -13.81 14.62
CA ARG A 253 -2.66 -15.10 15.06
C ARG A 253 -1.53 -16.08 15.32
N THR A 254 -1.60 -16.80 16.44
CA THR A 254 -0.72 -17.93 16.77
C THR A 254 -1.60 -19.08 17.28
N GLY A 255 -1.85 -20.06 16.42
CA GLY A 255 -2.86 -21.09 16.71
C GLY A 255 -4.26 -20.47 16.86
N GLU A 256 -4.83 -20.56 18.05
CA GLU A 256 -6.14 -19.97 18.41
C GLU A 256 -6.02 -18.62 19.15
N THR A 257 -4.81 -18.17 19.47
CA THR A 257 -4.57 -16.89 20.15
C THR A 257 -4.42 -15.77 19.14
N TYR A 258 -5.16 -14.69 19.32
CA TYR A 258 -5.13 -13.47 18.53
C TYR A 258 -4.59 -12.32 19.36
N ALA A 259 -3.58 -11.62 18.86
CA ALA A 259 -3.08 -10.38 19.44
C ALA A 259 -3.42 -9.22 18.49
N CYS A 260 -4.11 -8.22 19.01
CA CYS A 260 -4.57 -7.03 18.31
C CYS A 260 -3.86 -5.81 18.87
N ARG A 261 -3.09 -5.09 18.04
CA ARG A 261 -2.31 -3.93 18.46
C ARG A 261 -2.66 -2.72 17.60
N ALA A 262 -2.74 -1.58 18.25
CA ALA A 262 -2.79 -0.26 17.62
C ALA A 262 -1.65 0.61 18.13
N THR A 263 -1.20 1.57 17.32
CA THR A 263 -0.24 2.59 17.71
C THR A 263 -0.92 3.93 17.96
N ALA A 264 -0.21 4.87 18.60
CA ALA A 264 -0.65 6.25 18.86
C ALA A 264 -1.95 6.41 19.69
N PRO A 265 -2.00 5.98 20.95
CA PRO A 265 -0.98 5.36 21.77
C PRO A 265 -0.86 3.85 21.53
N VAL A 266 0.29 3.28 21.86
CA VAL A 266 0.48 1.83 21.74
C VAL A 266 -0.42 1.11 22.74
N LEU A 267 -1.27 0.23 22.25
CA LEU A 267 -2.13 -0.65 23.03
C LEU A 267 -2.19 -2.02 22.35
N GLU A 268 -2.08 -3.07 23.13
CA GLU A 268 -2.20 -4.45 22.65
C GLU A 268 -3.20 -5.22 23.51
N LEU A 269 -4.08 -5.95 22.84
CA LEU A 269 -5.04 -6.89 23.42
C LEU A 269 -4.68 -8.30 22.95
N ALA A 270 -4.98 -9.31 23.76
CA ALA A 270 -4.83 -10.71 23.33
C ALA A 270 -5.98 -11.56 23.86
N ALA A 271 -6.49 -12.45 23.01
CA ALA A 271 -7.58 -13.35 23.37
C ALA A 271 -7.52 -14.64 22.55
N ASP A 272 -8.05 -15.71 23.13
CA ASP A 272 -8.23 -16.98 22.45
C ASP A 272 -9.61 -17.00 21.76
N VAL A 273 -9.61 -17.36 20.48
CA VAL A 273 -10.83 -17.50 19.68
C VAL A 273 -10.74 -18.81 18.89
N ALA A 274 -11.46 -19.81 19.32
CA ALA A 274 -11.54 -21.10 18.62
C ALA A 274 -12.43 -20.97 17.38
N PHE A 275 -11.81 -20.66 16.24
CA PHE A 275 -12.50 -20.56 14.96
C PHE A 275 -11.54 -20.89 13.81
N MET A 276 -11.80 -21.98 13.10
CA MET A 276 -10.94 -22.48 12.01
C MET A 276 -11.82 -22.86 10.81
N PRO A 277 -12.20 -21.90 9.97
CA PRO A 277 -13.02 -22.18 8.80
C PRO A 277 -12.21 -22.82 7.66
N PRO A 278 -12.85 -23.55 6.75
CA PRO A 278 -12.19 -23.97 5.51
C PRO A 278 -11.96 -22.77 4.60
N ALA A 279 -10.76 -22.69 3.98
CA ALA A 279 -10.38 -21.65 3.04
C ALA A 279 -10.55 -20.20 3.58
N PRO A 280 -9.95 -19.88 4.73
CA PRO A 280 -10.06 -18.54 5.33
C PRO A 280 -9.39 -17.47 4.48
N ARG A 281 -9.75 -16.21 4.73
CA ARG A 281 -9.16 -15.03 4.14
C ARG A 281 -8.63 -14.09 5.22
N VAL A 282 -7.66 -13.28 4.85
CA VAL A 282 -7.22 -12.11 5.62
C VAL A 282 -7.64 -10.86 4.86
N GLY A 283 -7.77 -9.73 5.52
CA GLY A 283 -8.06 -8.49 4.82
C GLY A 283 -8.39 -7.31 5.71
N LEU A 284 -8.89 -6.28 5.05
CA LEU A 284 -9.28 -5.01 5.64
C LEU A 284 -10.79 -4.83 5.53
N ARG A 285 -11.36 -4.22 6.55
CA ARG A 285 -12.79 -3.94 6.63
C ARG A 285 -13.04 -2.55 7.20
N VAL A 286 -13.89 -1.79 6.53
CA VAL A 286 -14.41 -0.52 7.03
C VAL A 286 -15.93 -0.63 7.15
N ARG A 287 -16.50 -0.14 8.24
CA ARG A 287 -17.93 -0.13 8.48
C ARG A 287 -18.35 1.15 9.19
N GLY A 288 -19.41 1.83 8.70
CA GLY A 288 -19.90 3.07 9.26
C GLY A 288 -18.80 4.14 9.39
N ALA A 289 -17.87 4.15 8.45
CA ALA A 289 -16.70 5.01 8.43
C ALA A 289 -16.18 5.17 7.00
N SER A 290 -15.29 6.13 6.78
CA SER A 290 -14.45 6.22 5.60
C SER A 290 -12.97 6.33 6.00
N ALA A 291 -12.10 5.70 5.23
CA ALA A 291 -10.67 5.66 5.47
C ALA A 291 -9.89 5.63 4.15
N ILE A 292 -8.64 6.08 4.17
CA ILE A 292 -7.62 5.75 3.17
C ILE A 292 -6.69 4.75 3.84
N VAL A 293 -6.49 3.61 3.19
CA VAL A 293 -5.48 2.62 3.58
C VAL A 293 -4.27 2.83 2.70
N HIS A 294 -3.13 3.14 3.31
CA HIS A 294 -1.88 3.39 2.58
C HIS A 294 -1.30 2.07 2.10
N TRP A 295 -1.18 1.11 2.99
CA TRP A 295 -0.69 -0.21 2.64
C TRP A 295 -1.26 -1.31 3.55
N VAL A 296 -1.14 -2.54 3.09
CA VAL A 296 -1.40 -3.75 3.87
C VAL A 296 -0.32 -4.79 3.61
N MET A 297 0.17 -5.42 4.65
CA MET A 297 1.19 -6.45 4.63
C MET A 297 0.72 -7.70 5.35
N VAL A 298 1.06 -8.86 4.79
CA VAL A 298 0.76 -10.18 5.37
C VAL A 298 2.06 -10.98 5.46
N VAL A 299 2.43 -11.36 6.67
CA VAL A 299 3.59 -12.23 6.94
C VAL A 299 3.09 -13.52 7.57
N SER A 300 3.70 -14.65 7.20
CA SER A 300 3.44 -15.95 7.81
C SER A 300 4.69 -16.54 8.40
N SER A 301 4.56 -17.22 9.55
CA SER A 301 5.66 -17.88 10.26
C SER A 301 5.38 -19.37 10.45
N PRO A 302 6.42 -20.22 10.54
CA PRO A 302 6.32 -21.65 10.77
C PRO A 302 5.80 -22.02 12.16
#